data_5a6ab38d37fee540398cf8f65af8d923
#
_entry.id   5a6ab38d37fee540398cf8f65af8d923
#
_cell.length_a   1.000
_cell.length_b   1.000
_cell.length_c   1.000
_cell.angle_alpha   90.00
_cell.angle_beta   90.00
_cell.angle_gamma   90.00
#
_symmetry.space_group_name_H-M   'P 1'
#
loop_
_entity.id
_entity.type
_entity.pdbx_description
1 polymer ?
#
loop_
_entity_poly.entity_id
_entity_poly.type
_entity_poly.pdbx_seq_one_letter_code
_entity_poly.pdbx_strand_id
1 'polypeptide(L)'
;WLWEGVLMSADANLLISLPKCGKTTLIIDLIATWSRGNDEFLGQKLIGKCPPVIIVGTDMTTSRWMPLLMRFGLAEKVGDKMRFNEPILELFAANNPLHLTQEGLERIAEVARNNKGALFLFDSFAKLVAPLGLKESSEDIAHPLADLQEVLAPYKCTSIIIHHSGKTKEDSPVLASRGSTALTAAVSQIISLSWFKREEDRQDKRILMRTQGRAEDVQLLISQDNSGWMLEGNVADELKKDEFNKKLEKL
;
A
#
# COMPACT_ATOMS: atom_id res chain seq x y z
N TRP A 1 12.71 5.61 8.26
CA TRP A 1 12.03 5.42 6.99
C TRP A 1 12.54 4.16 6.30
N LEU A 2 11.67 3.52 5.54
CA LEU A 2 12.01 2.51 4.53
C LEU A 2 11.97 3.14 3.12
N TRP A 3 10.97 3.98 2.86
CA TRP A 3 10.83 4.80 1.66
C TRP A 3 10.64 6.23 2.13
N GLU A 4 11.62 7.08 1.87
CA GLU A 4 11.77 8.40 2.49
C GLU A 4 10.53 9.28 2.29
N GLY A 5 9.98 9.79 3.39
CA GLY A 5 8.75 10.59 3.41
C GLY A 5 7.45 9.82 3.13
N VAL A 6 7.53 8.53 2.73
CA VAL A 6 6.36 7.75 2.30
C VAL A 6 6.09 6.57 3.21
N LEU A 7 7.08 5.74 3.53
CA LEU A 7 6.91 4.52 4.32
C LEU A 7 7.74 4.57 5.60
N MET A 8 7.06 4.66 6.73
CA MET A 8 7.72 4.68 8.03
C MET A 8 8.16 3.28 8.46
N SER A 9 9.42 3.18 8.93
CA SER A 9 10.04 1.93 9.37
C SER A 9 9.52 1.51 10.75
N ALA A 10 9.37 0.21 10.95
CA ALA A 10 8.97 -0.41 12.23
C ALA A 10 7.66 0.15 12.80
N ASP A 11 6.73 0.50 11.93
CA ASP A 11 5.47 1.14 12.27
C ASP A 11 4.36 0.72 11.27
N ALA A 12 3.12 1.16 11.56
CA ALA A 12 1.99 0.93 10.67
C ALA A 12 1.80 2.09 9.69
N ASN A 13 1.67 1.72 8.42
CA ASN A 13 1.43 2.63 7.30
C ASN A 13 0.13 2.23 6.59
N LEU A 14 -0.78 3.16 6.41
CA LEU A 14 -2.08 2.94 5.80
C LEU A 14 -2.09 3.44 4.35
N LEU A 15 -2.32 2.55 3.39
CA LEU A 15 -2.48 2.90 1.98
C LEU A 15 -3.95 2.88 1.60
N ILE A 16 -4.50 4.05 1.29
CA ILE A 16 -5.92 4.24 0.99
C ILE A 16 -6.14 4.74 -0.44
N SER A 17 -7.15 4.22 -1.10
CA SER A 17 -7.68 4.77 -2.36
C SER A 17 -9.02 4.13 -2.72
N LEU A 18 -9.67 4.69 -3.72
CA LEU A 18 -10.76 3.99 -4.42
C LEU A 18 -10.29 2.64 -5.00
N PRO A 19 -11.19 1.68 -5.19
CA PRO A 19 -10.87 0.46 -5.92
C PRO A 19 -10.26 0.74 -7.30
N LYS A 20 -9.33 -0.11 -7.73
CA LYS A 20 -8.66 -0.05 -9.05
C LYS A 20 -7.73 1.15 -9.26
N CYS A 21 -7.32 1.86 -8.22
CA CYS A 21 -6.24 2.85 -8.30
C CYS A 21 -4.83 2.25 -8.22
N GLY A 22 -4.68 0.93 -8.28
CA GLY A 22 -3.37 0.29 -8.36
C GLY A 22 -2.59 0.15 -7.05
N LYS A 23 -3.25 0.22 -5.87
CA LYS A 23 -2.58 0.06 -4.55
C LYS A 23 -1.64 -1.13 -4.47
N THR A 24 -2.18 -2.31 -4.75
CA THR A 24 -1.42 -3.57 -4.70
C THR A 24 -0.24 -3.54 -5.67
N THR A 25 -0.46 -3.12 -6.92
CA THR A 25 0.61 -3.07 -7.93
C THR A 25 1.68 -2.04 -7.60
N LEU A 26 1.33 -0.93 -6.95
CA LEU A 26 2.30 0.07 -6.49
C LEU A 26 3.28 -0.53 -5.47
N ILE A 27 2.76 -1.23 -4.47
CA ILE A 27 3.61 -1.84 -3.44
C ILE A 27 4.42 -3.02 -3.99
N ILE A 28 3.86 -3.82 -4.89
CA ILE A 28 4.59 -4.92 -5.53
C ILE A 28 5.73 -4.37 -6.40
N ASP A 29 5.51 -3.28 -7.14
CA ASP A 29 6.56 -2.64 -7.94
C ASP A 29 7.64 -1.98 -7.07
N LEU A 30 7.26 -1.32 -5.98
CA LEU A 30 8.19 -0.82 -4.96
C LEU A 30 9.12 -1.95 -4.47
N ILE A 31 8.55 -3.07 -4.03
CA ILE A 31 9.30 -4.23 -3.53
C ILE A 31 10.23 -4.78 -4.61
N ALA A 32 9.74 -4.93 -5.83
CA ALA A 32 10.51 -5.45 -6.95
C ALA A 32 11.67 -4.52 -7.34
N THR A 33 11.42 -3.22 -7.39
CA THR A 33 12.45 -2.20 -7.69
C THR A 33 13.53 -2.20 -6.63
N TRP A 34 13.12 -2.24 -5.36
CA TRP A 34 14.05 -2.25 -4.23
C TRP A 34 14.86 -3.55 -4.16
N SER A 35 14.24 -4.71 -4.41
CA SER A 35 14.94 -6.02 -4.40
C SER A 35 16.02 -6.14 -5.47
N ARG A 36 15.89 -5.38 -6.57
CA ARG A 36 16.92 -5.30 -7.62
C ARG A 36 18.12 -4.43 -7.25
N GLY A 37 18.12 -3.85 -6.05
CA GLY A 37 19.20 -2.99 -5.55
C GLY A 37 19.08 -1.52 -5.94
N ASN A 38 17.92 -1.08 -6.43
CA ASN A 38 17.70 0.33 -6.63
C ASN A 38 17.60 1.04 -5.27
N ASP A 39 18.11 2.23 -5.18
CA ASP A 39 18.11 3.11 -4.00
C ASP A 39 17.05 4.21 -4.07
N GLU A 40 16.22 4.20 -5.12
CA GLU A 40 15.13 5.16 -5.35
C GLU A 40 13.91 4.48 -5.98
N PHE A 41 12.71 4.96 -5.61
CA PHE A 41 11.45 4.63 -6.26
C PHE A 41 10.56 5.88 -6.31
N LEU A 42 10.07 6.23 -7.51
CA LEU A 42 9.24 7.42 -7.77
C LEU A 42 9.86 8.73 -7.23
N GLY A 43 11.17 8.91 -7.38
CA GLY A 43 11.88 10.11 -6.95
C GLY A 43 12.13 10.21 -5.44
N GLN A 44 11.82 9.16 -4.67
CA GLN A 44 12.05 9.12 -3.23
C GLN A 44 13.04 8.00 -2.89
N LYS A 45 13.97 8.25 -1.97
CA LYS A 45 15.02 7.28 -1.59
C LYS A 45 14.46 6.04 -0.89
N LEU A 46 15.05 4.90 -1.20
CA LEU A 46 14.87 3.63 -0.51
C LEU A 46 16.02 3.46 0.50
N ILE A 47 15.69 3.31 1.77
CA ILE A 47 16.68 3.30 2.85
C ILE A 47 17.09 1.88 3.20
N GLY A 48 18.35 1.55 2.95
CA GLY A 48 18.92 0.24 3.22
C GLY A 48 18.57 -0.80 2.16
N LYS A 49 18.68 -2.07 2.54
CA LYS A 49 18.30 -3.20 1.68
C LYS A 49 16.80 -3.48 1.80
N CYS A 50 16.22 -3.99 0.72
CA CYS A 50 14.83 -4.45 0.77
C CYS A 50 14.68 -5.50 1.89
N PRO A 51 13.78 -5.28 2.87
CA PRO A 51 13.57 -6.23 3.94
C PRO A 51 12.90 -7.51 3.42
N PRO A 52 12.95 -8.62 4.17
CA PRO A 52 12.09 -9.77 3.92
C PRO A 52 10.63 -9.37 3.88
N VAL A 53 9.85 -9.91 2.94
CA VAL A 53 8.45 -9.53 2.71
C VAL A 53 7.51 -10.69 2.98
N ILE A 54 6.49 -10.45 3.78
CA ILE A 54 5.38 -11.36 4.04
C ILE A 54 4.10 -10.70 3.48
N ILE A 55 3.41 -11.40 2.60
CA ILE A 55 2.16 -10.93 2.00
C ILE A 55 0.97 -11.64 2.67
N VAL A 56 0.08 -10.86 3.27
CA VAL A 56 -1.22 -11.32 3.79
C VAL A 56 -2.30 -10.78 2.85
N GLY A 57 -2.47 -11.48 1.73
CA GLY A 57 -3.23 -11.02 0.58
C GLY A 57 -4.60 -11.69 0.45
N THR A 58 -5.51 -11.42 1.38
CA THR A 58 -6.80 -12.08 1.52
C THR A 58 -7.85 -11.72 0.46
N ASP A 59 -7.61 -10.69 -0.35
CA ASP A 59 -8.50 -10.28 -1.43
C ASP A 59 -8.39 -11.15 -2.69
N MET A 60 -7.26 -11.83 -2.88
CA MET A 60 -6.98 -12.63 -4.06
C MET A 60 -6.50 -14.03 -3.70
N THR A 61 -6.88 -15.01 -4.52
CA THR A 61 -6.34 -16.37 -4.42
C THR A 61 -4.88 -16.44 -4.89
N THR A 62 -4.16 -17.48 -4.50
CA THR A 62 -2.78 -17.74 -4.97
C THR A 62 -2.69 -17.70 -6.50
N SER A 63 -3.70 -18.22 -7.21
CA SER A 63 -3.73 -18.22 -8.68
C SER A 63 -3.77 -16.82 -9.31
N ARG A 64 -4.18 -15.79 -8.57
CA ARG A 64 -4.16 -14.38 -8.99
C ARG A 64 -2.91 -13.66 -8.51
N TRP A 65 -2.40 -14.01 -7.32
CA TRP A 65 -1.16 -13.44 -6.80
C TRP A 65 0.05 -13.86 -7.63
N MET A 66 0.17 -15.13 -8.01
CA MET A 66 1.34 -15.64 -8.71
C MET A 66 1.63 -14.94 -10.04
N PRO A 67 0.67 -14.75 -10.97
CA PRO A 67 0.92 -13.98 -12.20
C PRO A 67 1.34 -12.53 -11.93
N LEU A 68 0.79 -11.89 -10.89
CA LEU A 68 1.19 -10.55 -10.49
C LEU A 68 2.65 -10.52 -10.03
N LEU A 69 3.03 -11.42 -9.11
CA LEU A 69 4.40 -11.50 -8.61
C LEU A 69 5.39 -11.86 -9.72
N MET A 70 5.03 -12.79 -10.62
CA MET A 70 5.84 -13.16 -11.79
C MET A 70 6.08 -11.98 -12.72
N ARG A 71 5.06 -11.17 -12.99
CA ARG A 71 5.18 -9.97 -13.82
C ARG A 71 6.28 -9.02 -13.32
N PHE A 72 6.44 -8.92 -12.01
CA PHE A 72 7.45 -8.07 -11.38
C PHE A 72 8.75 -8.80 -11.02
N GLY A 73 8.88 -10.09 -11.37
CA GLY A 73 10.08 -10.88 -11.10
C GLY A 73 10.23 -11.35 -9.65
N LEU A 74 9.15 -11.27 -8.85
CA LEU A 74 9.11 -11.69 -7.45
C LEU A 74 8.67 -13.16 -7.27
N ALA A 75 8.32 -13.83 -8.34
CA ALA A 75 8.06 -15.26 -8.39
C ALA A 75 8.42 -15.82 -9.78
N GLU A 76 8.63 -17.11 -9.83
CA GLU A 76 8.91 -17.82 -11.09
C GLU A 76 8.27 -19.22 -11.09
N LYS A 77 8.13 -19.79 -12.30
CA LYS A 77 7.73 -21.18 -12.48
C LYS A 77 8.95 -22.06 -12.67
N VAL A 78 9.13 -23.04 -11.80
CA VAL A 78 10.22 -24.01 -11.86
C VAL A 78 9.61 -25.41 -12.04
N GLY A 79 9.64 -25.93 -13.27
CA GLY A 79 8.87 -27.13 -13.64
C GLY A 79 7.37 -26.88 -13.47
N ASP A 80 6.70 -27.74 -12.70
CA ASP A 80 5.26 -27.60 -12.38
C ASP A 80 5.00 -26.83 -11.07
N LYS A 81 6.05 -26.38 -10.39
CA LYS A 81 5.93 -25.67 -9.11
C LYS A 81 6.16 -24.18 -9.30
N MET A 82 5.48 -23.40 -8.46
CA MET A 82 5.70 -21.96 -8.34
C MET A 82 6.65 -21.72 -7.17
N ARG A 83 7.61 -20.81 -7.35
CA ARG A 83 8.57 -20.41 -6.34
C ARG A 83 8.57 -18.89 -6.19
N PHE A 84 8.63 -18.42 -4.97
CA PHE A 84 8.90 -17.00 -4.69
C PHE A 84 10.39 -16.73 -4.86
N ASN A 85 10.70 -15.55 -5.38
CA ASN A 85 12.04 -15.00 -5.39
C ASN A 85 12.18 -14.06 -4.18
N GLU A 86 13.40 -13.91 -3.68
CA GLU A 86 13.67 -12.89 -2.68
C GLU A 86 13.20 -11.50 -3.19
N PRO A 87 12.61 -10.68 -2.32
CA PRO A 87 12.53 -10.80 -0.86
C PRO A 87 11.25 -11.47 -0.33
N ILE A 88 10.40 -12.05 -1.20
CA ILE A 88 9.13 -12.66 -0.78
C ILE A 88 9.40 -13.98 -0.04
N LEU A 89 9.02 -14.04 1.23
CA LEU A 89 9.19 -15.25 2.05
C LEU A 89 7.91 -16.07 2.13
N GLU A 90 6.75 -15.43 2.29
CA GLU A 90 5.48 -16.12 2.54
C GLU A 90 4.30 -15.33 1.95
N LEU A 91 3.27 -16.06 1.51
CA LEU A 91 2.01 -15.53 0.99
C LEU A 91 0.83 -16.27 1.63
N PHE A 92 0.03 -15.54 2.39
CA PHE A 92 -1.28 -15.97 2.89
C PHE A 92 -2.37 -15.39 1.97
N ALA A 93 -2.83 -16.19 1.01
CA ALA A 93 -3.83 -15.77 0.03
C ALA A 93 -5.25 -16.14 0.45
N ALA A 94 -6.27 -15.73 -0.30
CA ALA A 94 -7.69 -16.00 0.02
C ALA A 94 -8.06 -17.49 0.15
N ASN A 95 -7.29 -18.39 -0.46
CA ASN A 95 -7.46 -19.84 -0.34
C ASN A 95 -6.70 -20.47 0.85
N ASN A 96 -5.90 -19.70 1.55
CA ASN A 96 -5.27 -20.01 2.84
C ASN A 96 -5.15 -18.70 3.64
N PRO A 97 -6.29 -18.10 4.06
CA PRO A 97 -6.32 -16.76 4.59
C PRO A 97 -5.78 -16.70 6.02
N LEU A 98 -5.12 -15.59 6.32
CA LEU A 98 -4.74 -15.19 7.66
C LEU A 98 -5.58 -13.97 8.03
N HIS A 99 -6.33 -14.04 9.13
CA HIS A 99 -7.21 -12.97 9.60
C HIS A 99 -6.70 -12.40 10.93
N LEU A 100 -7.17 -11.22 11.33
CA LEU A 100 -6.82 -10.60 12.62
C LEU A 100 -7.70 -11.14 13.76
N THR A 101 -7.91 -12.46 13.80
CA THR A 101 -8.43 -13.20 14.95
C THR A 101 -7.31 -13.49 15.93
N GLN A 102 -7.61 -13.93 17.14
CA GLN A 102 -6.61 -14.33 18.13
C GLN A 102 -5.59 -15.33 17.54
N GLU A 103 -6.08 -16.40 16.91
CA GLU A 103 -5.24 -17.41 16.25
C GLU A 103 -4.36 -16.81 15.15
N GLY A 104 -4.94 -15.92 14.33
CA GLY A 104 -4.21 -15.25 13.26
C GLY A 104 -3.13 -14.31 13.78
N LEU A 105 -3.39 -13.56 14.86
CA LEU A 105 -2.40 -12.71 15.52
C LEU A 105 -1.25 -13.53 16.11
N GLU A 106 -1.54 -14.69 16.72
CA GLU A 106 -0.52 -15.62 17.20
C GLU A 106 0.38 -16.13 16.07
N ARG A 107 -0.22 -16.46 14.92
CA ARG A 107 0.54 -16.87 13.72
C ARG A 107 1.38 -15.70 13.16
N ILE A 108 0.83 -14.48 13.10
CA ILE A 108 1.58 -13.28 12.70
C ILE A 108 2.78 -13.06 13.65
N ALA A 109 2.56 -13.20 14.96
CA ALA A 109 3.63 -13.08 15.96
C ALA A 109 4.76 -14.11 15.74
N GLU A 110 4.42 -15.34 15.42
CA GLU A 110 5.39 -16.40 15.10
C GLU A 110 6.21 -16.05 13.86
N VAL A 111 5.54 -15.64 12.78
CA VAL A 111 6.20 -15.23 11.53
C VAL A 111 7.10 -14.01 11.76
N ALA A 112 6.63 -13.01 12.49
CA ALA A 112 7.39 -11.81 12.81
C ALA A 112 8.63 -12.10 13.68
N ARG A 113 8.50 -13.01 14.65
CA ARG A 113 9.60 -13.46 15.51
C ARG A 113 10.74 -14.07 14.71
N ASN A 114 10.38 -14.89 13.71
CA ASN A 114 11.33 -15.57 12.85
C ASN A 114 11.92 -14.65 11.76
N ASN A 115 11.28 -13.51 11.48
CA ASN A 115 11.65 -12.58 10.41
C ASN A 115 11.67 -11.14 10.92
N LYS A 116 12.55 -10.86 11.89
CA LYS A 116 12.67 -9.52 12.49
C LYS A 116 12.99 -8.46 11.44
N GLY A 117 12.33 -7.32 11.52
CA GLY A 117 12.49 -6.22 10.59
C GLY A 117 11.78 -6.44 9.24
N ALA A 118 10.99 -7.50 9.10
CA ALA A 118 10.25 -7.79 7.86
C ALA A 118 9.20 -6.72 7.55
N LEU A 119 8.88 -6.60 6.28
CA LEU A 119 7.78 -5.82 5.75
C LEU A 119 6.56 -6.73 5.54
N PHE A 120 5.47 -6.44 6.24
CA PHE A 120 4.19 -7.09 6.08
C PHE A 120 3.28 -6.25 5.17
N LEU A 121 2.80 -6.85 4.09
CA LEU A 121 1.77 -6.27 3.22
C LEU A 121 0.43 -6.92 3.52
N PHE A 122 -0.52 -6.17 4.04
CA PHE A 122 -1.89 -6.59 4.34
C PHE A 122 -2.86 -6.06 3.26
N ASP A 123 -3.40 -6.94 2.43
CA ASP A 123 -4.31 -6.60 1.32
C ASP A 123 -5.54 -7.53 1.31
N SER A 124 -6.71 -7.08 1.77
CA SER A 124 -7.04 -5.75 2.30
C SER A 124 -7.49 -5.83 3.76
N PHE A 125 -7.45 -4.70 4.47
CA PHE A 125 -7.85 -4.61 5.88
C PHE A 125 -9.29 -5.10 6.12
N ALA A 126 -10.23 -4.72 5.25
CA ALA A 126 -11.62 -5.14 5.36
C ALA A 126 -11.78 -6.68 5.39
N LYS A 127 -11.00 -7.39 4.58
CA LYS A 127 -11.01 -8.86 4.55
C LYS A 127 -10.32 -9.48 5.76
N LEU A 128 -9.27 -8.84 6.26
CA LEU A 128 -8.54 -9.30 7.45
C LEU A 128 -9.42 -9.31 8.70
N VAL A 129 -10.28 -8.30 8.86
CA VAL A 129 -11.16 -8.14 10.02
C VAL A 129 -12.55 -8.74 9.82
N ALA A 130 -12.90 -9.21 8.63
CA ALA A 130 -14.22 -9.71 8.30
C ALA A 130 -14.75 -10.78 9.29
N PRO A 131 -13.95 -11.76 9.77
CA PRO A 131 -14.43 -12.75 10.74
C PRO A 131 -14.79 -12.17 12.12
N LEU A 132 -14.34 -10.95 12.44
CA LEU A 132 -14.65 -10.28 13.70
C LEU A 132 -16.06 -9.66 13.71
N GLY A 133 -16.74 -9.63 12.55
CA GLY A 133 -18.09 -9.05 12.42
C GLY A 133 -18.15 -7.53 12.61
N LEU A 134 -17.01 -6.85 12.59
CA LEU A 134 -16.92 -5.40 12.76
C LEU A 134 -17.38 -4.66 11.49
N LYS A 135 -18.12 -3.57 11.68
CA LYS A 135 -18.49 -2.68 10.58
C LYS A 135 -17.34 -1.72 10.28
N GLU A 136 -17.04 -1.48 9.01
CA GLU A 136 -16.00 -0.52 8.59
C GLU A 136 -16.23 0.91 9.13
N SER A 137 -17.49 1.26 9.43
CA SER A 137 -17.87 2.56 9.99
C SER A 137 -17.80 2.64 11.52
N SER A 138 -17.49 1.53 12.21
CA SER A 138 -17.38 1.51 13.66
C SER A 138 -16.01 2.06 14.10
N GLU A 139 -15.98 2.77 15.24
CA GLU A 139 -14.73 3.15 15.90
C GLU A 139 -13.92 1.93 16.34
N ASP A 140 -14.61 0.82 16.66
CA ASP A 140 -13.99 -0.44 17.08
C ASP A 140 -13.11 -1.06 15.97
N ILE A 141 -13.24 -0.60 14.71
CA ILE A 141 -12.43 -1.09 13.60
C ILE A 141 -10.93 -0.80 13.80
N ALA A 142 -10.56 0.12 14.67
CA ALA A 142 -9.18 0.44 15.00
C ALA A 142 -8.55 -0.57 15.99
N HIS A 143 -9.34 -1.30 16.79
CA HIS A 143 -8.83 -2.24 17.79
C HIS A 143 -7.99 -3.36 17.15
N PRO A 144 -8.45 -4.11 16.13
CA PRO A 144 -7.64 -5.12 15.47
C PRO A 144 -6.33 -4.58 14.88
N LEU A 145 -6.31 -3.29 14.49
CA LEU A 145 -5.08 -2.66 14.02
C LEU A 145 -4.12 -2.38 15.17
N ALA A 146 -4.62 -1.96 16.33
CA ALA A 146 -3.80 -1.79 17.53
C ALA A 146 -3.20 -3.12 18.00
N ASP A 147 -4.00 -4.20 18.03
CA ASP A 147 -3.54 -5.54 18.36
C ASP A 147 -2.46 -6.02 17.39
N LEU A 148 -2.63 -5.76 16.08
CA LEU A 148 -1.62 -6.08 15.07
C LEU A 148 -0.31 -5.32 15.30
N GLN A 149 -0.37 -4.03 15.63
CA GLN A 149 0.81 -3.22 15.93
C GLN A 149 1.53 -3.74 17.18
N GLU A 150 0.80 -4.10 18.24
CA GLU A 150 1.36 -4.66 19.47
C GLU A 150 2.11 -5.97 19.18
N VAL A 151 1.57 -6.80 18.30
CA VAL A 151 2.20 -8.07 17.88
C VAL A 151 3.47 -7.85 17.05
N LEU A 152 3.51 -6.83 16.18
CA LEU A 152 4.64 -6.58 15.28
C LEU A 152 5.78 -5.75 15.90
N ALA A 153 5.45 -4.85 16.81
CA ALA A 153 6.39 -3.88 17.40
C ALA A 153 7.63 -4.51 18.06
N PRO A 154 7.53 -5.61 18.86
CA PRO A 154 8.70 -6.24 19.50
C PRO A 154 9.75 -6.73 18.49
N TYR A 155 9.35 -7.00 17.27
CA TYR A 155 10.19 -7.53 16.20
C TYR A 155 10.63 -6.47 15.20
N LYS A 156 10.27 -5.19 15.43
CA LYS A 156 10.56 -4.05 14.55
C LYS A 156 10.09 -4.28 13.12
N CYS A 157 8.99 -5.00 12.93
CA CYS A 157 8.39 -5.21 11.63
C CYS A 157 7.63 -3.96 11.17
N THR A 158 7.66 -3.70 9.88
CA THR A 158 6.89 -2.62 9.25
C THR A 158 5.63 -3.20 8.64
N SER A 159 4.50 -2.53 8.75
CA SER A 159 3.28 -2.94 8.05
C SER A 159 2.80 -1.89 7.06
N ILE A 160 2.38 -2.37 5.88
CA ILE A 160 1.57 -1.63 4.91
C ILE A 160 0.19 -2.26 4.91
N ILE A 161 -0.81 -1.45 5.22
CA ILE A 161 -2.20 -1.89 5.35
C ILE A 161 -3.00 -1.23 4.24
N ILE A 162 -3.50 -2.03 3.30
CA ILE A 162 -4.32 -1.55 2.20
C ILE A 162 -5.78 -1.48 2.65
N HIS A 163 -6.37 -0.30 2.49
CA HIS A 163 -7.78 -0.05 2.77
C HIS A 163 -8.47 0.68 1.61
N HIS A 164 -9.78 0.48 1.46
CA HIS A 164 -10.57 1.16 0.45
C HIS A 164 -11.16 2.46 0.99
N SER A 165 -10.94 3.58 0.28
CA SER A 165 -11.59 4.84 0.61
C SER A 165 -13.08 4.83 0.26
N GLY A 166 -13.87 5.68 0.95
CA GLY A 166 -15.23 6.00 0.57
C GLY A 166 -15.31 6.74 -0.77
N LYS A 167 -16.53 6.89 -1.29
CA LYS A 167 -16.82 7.69 -2.50
C LYS A 167 -16.93 9.20 -2.21
N THR A 168 -16.45 9.67 -1.07
CA THR A 168 -16.50 11.08 -0.71
C THR A 168 -15.52 11.90 -1.54
N LYS A 169 -15.96 13.03 -2.06
CA LYS A 169 -15.16 14.02 -2.83
C LYS A 169 -14.29 14.91 -1.93
N GLU A 170 -13.69 14.35 -0.90
CA GLU A 170 -12.91 15.14 0.03
C GLU A 170 -11.44 15.17 -0.35
N ASP A 171 -10.86 16.38 -0.40
CA ASP A 171 -9.47 16.62 -0.76
C ASP A 171 -8.46 16.12 0.30
N SER A 172 -8.94 15.77 1.50
CA SER A 172 -8.10 15.25 2.57
C SER A 172 -8.02 13.73 2.57
N PRO A 173 -6.81 13.13 2.55
CA PRO A 173 -6.62 11.69 2.70
C PRO A 173 -7.26 11.10 3.95
N VAL A 174 -7.25 11.85 5.05
CA VAL A 174 -7.84 11.45 6.34
C VAL A 174 -9.35 11.31 6.24
N LEU A 175 -10.02 12.25 5.55
CA LEU A 175 -11.47 12.27 5.40
C LEU A 175 -11.96 11.30 4.30
N ALA A 176 -11.07 10.90 3.37
CA ALA A 176 -11.36 9.94 2.32
C ALA A 176 -11.42 8.48 2.81
N SER A 177 -10.96 8.18 4.03
CA SER A 177 -11.11 6.85 4.60
C SER A 177 -12.59 6.56 4.90
N ARG A 178 -13.11 5.43 4.35
CA ARG A 178 -14.51 5.05 4.62
C ARG A 178 -14.69 4.80 6.11
N GLY A 179 -15.54 5.60 6.73
CA GLY A 179 -16.30 5.21 7.90
C GLY A 179 -15.65 5.52 9.23
N SER A 180 -14.34 5.58 9.38
CA SER A 180 -13.77 5.85 10.70
C SER A 180 -12.48 6.65 10.62
N THR A 181 -12.47 7.83 11.20
CA THR A 181 -11.26 8.58 11.54
C THR A 181 -10.36 7.81 12.52
N ALA A 182 -10.91 6.81 13.21
CA ALA A 182 -10.18 5.96 14.15
C ALA A 182 -9.05 5.17 13.47
N LEU A 183 -9.27 4.64 12.24
CA LEU A 183 -8.21 3.94 11.48
C LEU A 183 -7.05 4.87 11.12
N THR A 184 -7.35 6.07 10.67
CA THR A 184 -6.31 7.05 10.31
C THR A 184 -5.57 7.59 11.53
N ALA A 185 -6.24 7.69 12.66
CA ALA A 185 -5.61 8.07 13.93
C ALA A 185 -4.71 6.98 14.52
N ALA A 186 -4.96 5.70 14.18
CA ALA A 186 -4.23 4.55 14.69
C ALA A 186 -2.93 4.25 13.93
N VAL A 187 -2.58 5.00 12.87
CA VAL A 187 -1.36 4.77 12.07
C VAL A 187 -0.42 5.96 12.14
N SER A 188 0.86 5.71 11.92
CA SER A 188 1.88 6.76 11.91
C SER A 188 2.00 7.48 10.57
N GLN A 189 1.63 6.81 9.47
CA GLN A 189 1.71 7.34 8.12
C GLN A 189 0.52 6.90 7.28
N ILE A 190 -0.04 7.85 6.54
CA ILE A 190 -1.12 7.62 5.58
C ILE A 190 -0.60 7.91 4.19
N ILE A 191 -0.83 7.01 3.27
CA ILE A 191 -0.54 7.15 1.84
C ILE A 191 -1.88 7.10 1.12
N SER A 192 -2.21 8.11 0.37
CA SER A 192 -3.45 8.14 -0.41
C SER A 192 -3.19 8.20 -1.90
N LEU A 193 -3.99 7.47 -2.66
CA LEU A 193 -4.00 7.52 -4.12
C LEU A 193 -5.36 8.02 -4.60
N SER A 194 -5.36 9.04 -5.44
CA SER A 194 -6.55 9.56 -6.09
C SER A 194 -6.28 9.81 -7.59
N TRP A 195 -7.31 9.71 -8.40
CA TRP A 195 -7.18 10.07 -9.81
C TRP A 195 -6.93 11.58 -9.93
N PHE A 196 -5.95 11.99 -10.74
CA PHE A 196 -5.58 13.40 -10.86
C PHE A 196 -6.67 14.21 -11.56
N LYS A 197 -7.12 13.79 -12.75
CA LYS A 197 -8.11 14.53 -13.55
C LYS A 197 -9.20 13.65 -14.15
N ARG A 198 -9.43 12.46 -13.65
CA ARG A 198 -10.36 11.51 -14.28
C ARG A 198 -11.82 11.97 -14.34
N GLU A 199 -12.22 12.92 -13.51
CA GLU A 199 -13.55 13.52 -13.58
C GLU A 199 -13.68 14.47 -14.77
N GLU A 200 -12.58 15.16 -15.17
CA GLU A 200 -12.50 16.08 -16.29
C GLU A 200 -12.13 15.33 -17.59
N ASP A 201 -11.18 14.41 -17.52
CA ASP A 201 -10.72 13.57 -18.63
C ASP A 201 -10.63 12.10 -18.22
N ARG A 202 -11.53 11.27 -18.76
CA ARG A 202 -11.55 9.82 -18.50
C ARG A 202 -10.34 9.07 -19.07
N GLN A 203 -9.59 9.66 -19.98
CA GLN A 203 -8.37 9.09 -20.55
C GLN A 203 -7.13 9.40 -19.69
N ASP A 204 -7.21 10.40 -18.80
CA ASP A 204 -6.13 10.67 -17.85
C ASP A 204 -5.98 9.50 -16.86
N LYS A 205 -4.82 8.84 -16.92
CA LYS A 205 -4.48 7.69 -16.06
C LYS A 205 -3.55 8.09 -14.91
N ARG A 206 -3.21 9.38 -14.82
CA ARG A 206 -2.33 9.87 -13.77
C ARG A 206 -3.03 9.80 -12.41
N ILE A 207 -2.23 9.47 -11.42
CA ILE A 207 -2.64 9.32 -10.04
C ILE A 207 -1.85 10.29 -9.21
N LEU A 208 -2.56 11.02 -8.36
CA LEU A 208 -1.97 11.85 -7.33
C LEU A 208 -1.78 10.98 -6.08
N MET A 209 -0.52 10.75 -5.73
CA MET A 209 -0.13 10.14 -4.47
C MET A 209 0.20 11.25 -3.47
N ARG A 210 -0.41 11.19 -2.29
CA ARG A 210 -0.15 12.11 -1.17
C ARG A 210 0.16 11.32 0.08
N THR A 211 1.06 11.84 0.90
CA THR A 211 1.30 11.31 2.24
C THR A 211 0.80 12.31 3.29
N GLN A 212 0.45 11.79 4.45
CA GLN A 212 0.13 12.58 5.63
C GLN A 212 0.56 11.79 6.87
N GLY A 213 1.34 12.40 7.75
CA GLY A 213 1.84 11.73 8.94
C GLY A 213 2.79 12.59 9.77
N ARG A 214 3.86 11.98 10.26
CA ARG A 214 4.83 12.64 11.17
C ARG A 214 5.97 13.39 10.46
N ALA A 215 5.98 13.42 9.13
CA ALA A 215 6.97 14.13 8.32
C ALA A 215 6.29 15.17 7.42
N GLU A 216 7.10 15.90 6.65
CA GLU A 216 6.59 16.74 5.58
C GLU A 216 5.79 15.91 4.58
N ASP A 217 4.67 16.46 4.12
CA ASP A 217 3.79 15.79 3.17
C ASP A 217 4.46 15.65 1.81
N VAL A 218 4.51 14.44 1.29
CA VAL A 218 4.96 14.15 -0.07
C VAL A 218 3.76 14.18 -1.01
N GLN A 219 3.91 14.84 -2.17
CA GLN A 219 2.92 14.85 -3.24
C GLN A 219 3.58 14.50 -4.56
N LEU A 220 3.21 13.38 -5.14
CA LEU A 220 3.75 12.87 -6.40
C LEU A 220 2.63 12.68 -7.41
N LEU A 221 2.88 13.11 -8.65
CA LEU A 221 2.06 12.73 -9.78
C LEU A 221 2.69 11.52 -10.45
N ILE A 222 1.97 10.41 -10.47
CA ILE A 222 2.46 9.11 -10.92
C ILE A 222 1.50 8.50 -11.94
N SER A 223 2.02 7.64 -12.80
CA SER A 223 1.22 6.81 -13.71
C SER A 223 1.72 5.37 -13.71
N GLN A 224 0.91 4.48 -14.27
CA GLN A 224 1.28 3.08 -14.43
C GLN A 224 1.11 2.66 -15.89
N ASP A 225 2.14 1.99 -16.41
CA ASP A 225 2.09 1.29 -17.69
C ASP A 225 2.45 -0.21 -17.56
N ASN A 226 2.81 -0.85 -18.67
CA ASN A 226 3.20 -2.26 -18.67
C ASN A 226 4.56 -2.51 -18.01
N SER A 227 5.44 -1.52 -17.90
CA SER A 227 6.77 -1.62 -17.29
C SER A 227 6.76 -1.43 -15.78
N GLY A 228 5.76 -0.73 -15.25
CA GLY A 228 5.64 -0.43 -13.83
C GLY A 228 5.07 0.96 -13.56
N TRP A 229 5.37 1.48 -12.39
CA TRP A 229 4.98 2.82 -11.97
C TRP A 229 6.07 3.84 -12.30
N MET A 230 5.65 5.03 -12.75
CA MET A 230 6.53 6.12 -13.17
C MET A 230 6.15 7.41 -12.49
N LEU A 231 7.16 8.24 -12.19
CA LEU A 231 6.97 9.61 -11.76
C LEU A 231 6.71 10.50 -12.99
N GLU A 232 5.56 11.18 -13.00
CA GLU A 232 5.15 12.06 -14.12
C GLU A 232 5.66 13.50 -13.95
N GLY A 233 6.01 13.90 -12.73
CA GLY A 233 6.54 15.23 -12.45
C GLY A 233 6.02 15.84 -11.16
N ASN A 234 6.21 17.14 -11.01
CA ASN A 234 5.78 17.91 -9.85
C ASN A 234 4.30 18.33 -10.02
N VAL A 235 3.49 18.04 -9.04
CA VAL A 235 2.05 18.38 -9.01
C VAL A 235 1.80 19.88 -9.19
N ALA A 236 2.61 20.73 -8.54
CA ALA A 236 2.46 22.19 -8.62
C ALA A 236 2.71 22.73 -10.04
N ASP A 237 3.67 22.15 -10.75
CA ASP A 237 3.98 22.56 -12.12
C ASP A 237 2.90 22.11 -13.12
N GLU A 238 2.33 20.94 -12.92
CA GLU A 238 1.20 20.47 -13.74
C GLU A 238 -0.07 21.30 -13.51
N LEU A 239 -0.36 21.69 -12.29
CA LEU A 239 -1.49 22.58 -12.00
C LEU A 239 -1.30 23.97 -12.64
N LYS A 240 -0.08 24.53 -12.63
CA LYS A 240 0.21 25.81 -13.30
C LYS A 240 0.04 25.71 -14.82
N LYS A 241 0.49 24.62 -15.45
CA LYS A 241 0.27 24.37 -16.88
C LYS A 241 -1.24 24.33 -17.22
N ASP A 242 -2.02 23.70 -16.37
CA ASP A 242 -3.46 23.62 -16.56
C ASP A 242 -4.16 24.96 -16.45
N GLU A 243 -3.79 25.75 -15.44
CA GLU A 243 -4.34 27.11 -15.31
C GLU A 243 -3.98 27.99 -16.52
N PHE A 244 -2.76 27.84 -17.03
CA PHE A 244 -2.33 28.55 -18.25
C PHE A 244 -3.14 28.10 -19.47
N ASN A 245 -3.31 26.80 -19.68
CA ASN A 245 -4.11 26.26 -20.80
C ASN A 245 -5.58 26.69 -20.72
N LYS A 246 -6.19 26.63 -19.52
CA LYS A 246 -7.58 27.11 -19.29
C LYS A 246 -7.73 28.64 -19.56
N LYS A 247 -6.66 29.43 -19.40
CA LYS A 247 -6.67 30.84 -19.76
C LYS A 247 -6.57 31.07 -21.27
N LEU A 248 -5.77 30.24 -21.98
CA LEU A 248 -5.66 30.30 -23.43
C LEU A 248 -6.94 29.89 -24.15
N GLU A 249 -7.69 28.90 -23.64
CA GLU A 249 -8.95 28.44 -24.23
C GLU A 249 -10.09 29.46 -24.07
N LYS A 250 -9.92 30.47 -23.22
CA LYS A 250 -10.90 31.56 -22.99
C LYS A 250 -10.59 32.84 -23.78
N LEU A 251 -9.48 32.88 -24.52
CA LEU A 251 -9.08 33.94 -25.44
C LEU A 251 -9.47 33.62 -26.87
#